data_db6841e668893ebdc8fb93a079576036
#
_entry.id   db6841e668893ebdc8fb93a079576036
#
_cell.length_a   1.000
_cell.length_b   1.000
_cell.length_c   1.000
_cell.angle_alpha   90.00
_cell.angle_beta   90.00
_cell.angle_gamma   90.00
#
_symmetry.space_group_name_H-M   'P 1'
#
loop_
_entity.id
_entity.type
_entity.pdbx_description
1 polymer ?
#
loop_
_entity_poly.entity_id
_entity_poly.type
_entity_poly.pdbx_seq_one_letter_code
_entity_poly.pdbx_strand_id
1 'polypeptide(L)'
;MPETKPAHPPPAASPPSLIYPLRSVVDRLDLASLFPTPQPLEVELGSGDGSFLVAYAASNLEHNFLGIERLLGRLRKLDRKGRRARRLP
;
A
#
# COMPACT_ATOMS: atom_id res chain seq x y z
N MET A 1 -30.87 3.65 -19.98
CA MET A 1 -30.07 2.50 -19.53
C MET A 1 -29.89 2.57 -18.05
N PRO A 2 -30.41 1.61 -17.33
CA PRO A 2 -30.18 1.62 -15.90
C PRO A 2 -28.70 1.51 -15.59
N GLU A 3 -28.31 2.23 -14.59
CA GLU A 3 -26.98 2.18 -14.12
C GLU A 3 -26.63 0.80 -13.59
N THR A 4 -25.48 0.30 -13.99
CA THR A 4 -25.04 -0.98 -13.49
C THR A 4 -24.41 -0.76 -12.12
N LYS A 5 -25.12 -1.14 -11.11
CA LYS A 5 -24.54 -1.09 -9.77
C LYS A 5 -23.71 -2.34 -9.55
N PRO A 6 -22.62 -2.24 -8.81
CA PRO A 6 -21.94 -3.44 -8.39
C PRO A 6 -22.90 -4.33 -7.63
N ALA A 7 -22.80 -5.62 -7.85
CA ALA A 7 -23.69 -6.56 -7.20
C ALA A 7 -23.66 -6.42 -5.69
N HIS A 8 -22.49 -6.08 -5.17
CA HIS A 8 -22.29 -5.89 -3.75
C HIS A 8 -21.41 -4.68 -3.53
N PRO A 9 -21.72 -3.85 -2.55
CA PRO A 9 -20.76 -2.85 -2.15
C PRO A 9 -19.53 -3.55 -1.59
N PRO A 10 -18.33 -2.96 -1.75
CA PRO A 10 -17.15 -3.53 -1.14
C PRO A 10 -17.35 -3.65 0.37
N PRO A 11 -16.81 -4.69 1.01
CA PRO A 11 -16.91 -4.81 2.46
C PRO A 11 -16.33 -3.58 3.13
N ALA A 12 -17.11 -2.95 3.98
CA ALA A 12 -16.69 -1.72 4.63
C ALA A 12 -15.46 -1.93 5.52
N ALA A 13 -15.28 -3.16 6.03
CA ALA A 13 -14.16 -3.49 6.89
C ALA A 13 -12.87 -3.78 6.14
N SER A 14 -12.93 -3.91 4.80
CA SER A 14 -11.75 -4.24 4.00
C SER A 14 -11.10 -2.98 3.49
N PRO A 15 -9.91 -2.63 4.00
CA PRO A 15 -9.19 -1.49 3.44
C PRO A 15 -8.77 -1.80 2.01
N PRO A 16 -8.57 -0.78 1.17
CA PRO A 16 -8.11 -1.00 -0.19
C PRO A 16 -6.70 -1.59 -0.18
N SER A 17 -6.34 -2.24 -1.27
CA SER A 17 -4.99 -2.77 -1.43
C SER A 17 -3.97 -1.65 -1.33
N LEU A 18 -2.84 -1.95 -0.69
CA LEU A 18 -1.73 -1.02 -0.56
C LEU A 18 -0.76 -1.13 -1.73
N ILE A 19 -0.99 -2.07 -2.64
CA ILE A 19 -0.12 -2.25 -3.80
C ILE A 19 -0.44 -1.18 -4.84
N TYR A 20 0.57 -0.39 -5.20
CA TYR A 20 0.43 0.57 -6.28
C TYR A 20 0.61 -0.17 -7.62
N PRO A 21 -0.39 -0.12 -8.51
CA PRO A 21 -0.30 -0.80 -9.81
C PRO A 21 0.58 0.00 -10.76
N LEU A 22 1.83 -0.42 -10.91
CA LEU A 22 2.77 0.24 -11.80
C LEU A 22 2.42 -0.10 -13.25
N ARG A 23 2.18 0.92 -14.08
CA ARG A 23 1.82 0.72 -15.47
C ARG A 23 3.03 0.46 -16.36
N SER A 24 4.15 1.05 -16.02
CA SER A 24 5.37 0.97 -16.81
C SER A 24 6.56 1.15 -15.90
N VAL A 25 7.63 0.40 -16.17
CA VAL A 25 8.86 0.53 -15.39
C VAL A 25 9.69 1.75 -15.77
N VAL A 26 9.31 2.44 -16.83
CA VAL A 26 10.03 3.64 -17.29
C VAL A 26 9.30 4.93 -16.96
N ASP A 27 8.05 4.87 -16.53
CA ASP A 27 7.31 6.06 -16.16
C ASP A 27 7.74 6.56 -14.79
N ARG A 28 7.77 7.86 -14.65
CA ARG A 28 8.04 8.46 -13.35
C ARG A 28 6.81 8.36 -12.47
N LEU A 29 7.05 8.09 -11.20
CA LEU A 29 5.99 8.16 -10.20
C LEU A 29 5.91 9.58 -9.65
N ASP A 30 4.70 10.08 -9.52
CA ASP A 30 4.48 11.30 -8.76
C ASP A 30 4.34 10.91 -7.29
N LEU A 31 5.45 10.93 -6.58
CA LEU A 31 5.49 10.46 -5.20
C LEU A 31 4.56 11.25 -4.29
N ALA A 32 4.35 12.52 -4.59
CA ALA A 32 3.48 13.35 -3.77
C ALA A 32 2.02 12.89 -3.86
N SER A 33 1.61 12.32 -5.00
CA SER A 33 0.23 11.87 -5.19
C SER A 33 -0.05 10.49 -4.59
N LEU A 34 0.99 9.76 -4.17
CA LEU A 34 0.80 8.43 -3.61
C LEU A 34 0.28 8.46 -2.17
N PHE A 35 0.43 9.57 -1.48
CA PHE A 35 0.11 9.66 -0.07
C PHE A 35 -0.82 10.82 0.20
N PRO A 36 -1.80 10.67 1.11
CA PRO A 36 -2.75 11.73 1.41
C PRO A 36 -2.15 12.87 2.22
N THR A 37 -1.08 12.61 2.95
CA THR A 37 -0.45 13.61 3.81
C THR A 37 0.98 13.84 3.39
N PRO A 38 1.39 15.09 3.14
CA PRO A 38 2.79 15.39 2.85
C PRO A 38 3.66 15.13 4.08
N GLN A 39 4.57 14.20 3.97
CA GLN A 39 5.49 13.81 5.04
C GLN A 39 6.79 13.33 4.41
N PRO A 40 7.89 13.34 5.17
CA PRO A 40 9.12 12.74 4.66
C PRO A 40 8.89 11.31 4.20
N LEU A 41 9.47 10.96 3.07
CA LEU A 41 9.30 9.64 2.46
C LEU A 41 10.52 8.78 2.73
N GLU A 42 10.26 7.56 3.20
CA GLU A 42 11.29 6.54 3.31
C GLU A 42 11.00 5.44 2.30
N VAL A 43 12.02 4.98 1.61
CA VAL A 43 11.90 3.95 0.59
C VAL A 43 12.75 2.75 0.98
N GLU A 44 12.14 1.57 0.95
CA GLU A 44 12.86 0.32 1.17
C GLU A 44 12.93 -0.46 -0.14
N LEU A 45 14.13 -0.78 -0.59
CA LEU A 45 14.34 -1.62 -1.76
C LEU A 45 14.43 -3.07 -1.31
N GLY A 46 13.65 -3.95 -1.96
CA GLY A 46 13.60 -5.34 -1.57
C GLY A 46 12.89 -5.52 -0.25
N SER A 47 11.66 -5.02 -0.14
CA SER A 47 10.91 -5.05 1.13
C SER A 47 10.50 -6.45 1.58
N GLY A 48 10.70 -7.46 0.75
CA GLY A 48 10.37 -8.84 1.09
C GLY A 48 8.91 -9.02 1.42
N ASP A 49 8.61 -9.73 2.49
CA ASP A 49 7.23 -9.96 2.93
C ASP A 49 6.67 -8.80 3.75
N GLY A 50 7.43 -7.76 3.93
CA GLY A 50 6.99 -6.55 4.60
C GLY A 50 7.05 -6.59 6.12
N SER A 51 7.62 -7.65 6.73
CA SER A 51 7.64 -7.76 8.19
C SER A 51 8.33 -6.56 8.84
N PHE A 52 9.48 -6.16 8.30
CA PHE A 52 10.19 -4.99 8.84
C PHE A 52 9.46 -3.70 8.50
N LEU A 53 9.08 -3.53 7.22
CA LEU A 53 8.49 -2.28 6.76
C LEU A 53 7.19 -1.95 7.49
N VAL A 54 6.32 -2.95 7.66
CA VAL A 54 5.04 -2.73 8.32
C VAL A 54 5.24 -2.37 9.80
N ALA A 55 6.13 -3.07 10.48
CA ALA A 55 6.40 -2.78 11.88
C ALA A 55 7.03 -1.41 12.07
N TYR A 56 7.97 -1.05 11.19
CA TYR A 56 8.63 0.24 11.26
C TYR A 56 7.66 1.38 10.98
N ALA A 57 6.81 1.22 9.96
CA ALA A 57 5.82 2.22 9.62
C ALA A 57 4.81 2.44 10.74
N ALA A 58 4.41 1.38 11.41
CA ALA A 58 3.47 1.48 12.54
C ALA A 58 4.05 2.28 13.70
N SER A 59 5.37 2.33 13.83
CA SER A 59 6.06 3.06 14.88
C SER A 59 6.52 4.45 14.46
N ASN A 60 6.34 4.82 13.19
CA ASN A 60 6.82 6.09 12.65
C ASN A 60 5.75 6.74 11.79
N LEU A 61 4.65 7.15 12.43
CA LEU A 61 3.48 7.64 11.72
C LEU A 61 3.68 8.99 11.04
N GLU A 62 4.74 9.70 11.38
CA GLU A 62 5.05 11.00 10.79
C GLU A 62 5.84 10.91 9.49
N HIS A 63 6.10 9.70 9.01
CA HIS A 63 6.77 9.46 7.73
C HIS A 63 5.85 8.68 6.80
N ASN A 64 6.03 8.86 5.51
CA ASN A 64 5.42 8.03 4.50
C ASN A 64 6.40 6.93 4.10
N PHE A 65 5.89 5.77 3.70
CA PHE A 65 6.73 4.61 3.40
C PHE A 65 6.37 4.01 2.05
N LEU A 66 7.39 3.68 1.28
CA LEU A 66 7.24 3.01 0.00
C LEU A 66 8.18 1.81 -0.03
N GLY A 67 7.61 0.62 -0.13
CA GLY A 67 8.39 -0.60 -0.29
C GLY A 67 8.39 -1.03 -1.75
N ILE A 68 9.53 -1.48 -2.23
CA ILE A 68 9.67 -1.99 -3.58
C ILE A 68 10.10 -3.45 -3.49
N GLU A 69 9.28 -4.32 -4.05
CA GLU A 69 9.52 -5.75 -4.04
C GLU A 69 9.15 -6.33 -5.40
N ARG A 70 10.07 -7.09 -6.00
CA ARG A 70 9.85 -7.65 -7.33
C ARG A 70 9.05 -8.95 -7.33
N LEU A 71 9.00 -9.65 -6.20
CA LEU A 71 8.31 -10.93 -6.11
C LEU A 71 6.87 -10.72 -5.68
N LEU A 72 5.93 -10.99 -6.58
CA LEU A 72 4.53 -10.71 -6.34
C LEU A 72 3.98 -11.42 -5.09
N GLY A 73 4.42 -12.65 -4.85
CA GLY A 73 3.97 -13.40 -3.66
C GLY A 73 4.35 -12.69 -2.37
N ARG A 74 5.56 -12.15 -2.30
CA ARG A 74 6.02 -11.39 -1.14
C ARG A 74 5.30 -10.06 -1.02
N LEU A 75 5.08 -9.40 -2.16
CA LEU A 75 4.34 -8.14 -2.19
C LEU A 75 2.92 -8.31 -1.66
N ARG A 76 2.27 -9.43 -2.02
CA ARG A 76 0.93 -9.73 -1.52
C ARG A 76 0.92 -9.98 -0.01
N LYS A 77 1.97 -10.61 0.52
CA LYS A 77 2.11 -10.78 1.97
C LYS A 77 2.27 -9.44 2.67
N LEU A 78 3.10 -8.57 2.11
CA LEU A 78 3.27 -7.22 2.63
C LEU A 78 1.94 -6.47 2.66
N ASP A 79 1.19 -6.55 1.56
CA ASP A 79 -0.11 -5.90 1.44
C ASP A 79 -1.06 -6.37 2.54
N ARG A 80 -1.14 -7.68 2.76
CA ARG A 80 -2.00 -8.22 3.81
C ARG A 80 -1.59 -7.75 5.20
N LYS A 81 -0.28 -7.74 5.47
CA LYS A 81 0.24 -7.29 6.77
C LYS A 81 -0.05 -5.81 6.99
N GLY A 82 0.16 -5.00 5.96
CA GLY A 82 -0.09 -3.56 6.06
C GLY A 82 -1.55 -3.25 6.27
N ARG A 83 -2.44 -3.93 5.54
CA ARG A 83 -3.88 -3.73 5.71
C ARG A 83 -4.34 -4.17 7.09
N ARG A 84 -3.77 -5.26 7.61
CA ARG A 84 -4.09 -5.74 8.95
C ARG A 84 -3.64 -4.74 10.01
N ALA A 85 -2.45 -4.17 9.86
CA ALA A 85 -1.95 -3.17 10.79
C ALA A 85 -2.83 -1.91 10.80
N ARG A 86 -3.38 -1.53 9.66
CA ARG A 86 -4.26 -0.36 9.57
C ARG A 86 -5.59 -0.54 10.28
N ARG A 87 -6.00 -1.77 10.54
CA ARG A 87 -7.25 -2.05 11.25
C ARG A 87 -7.10 -2.00 12.76
N LEU A 88 -5.87 -2.04 13.24
CA LEU A 88 -5.64 -2.00 14.69
C LEU A 88 -5.86 -0.57 15.19
N PRO A 89 -6.54 -0.44 16.29
CA PRO A 89 -6.75 0.88 16.90
C PRO A 89 -5.47 1.52 17.37
#